data_6d9f3f383579c97be5a705419706db18
#
_entry.id   6d9f3f383579c97be5a705419706db18
#
_cell.length_a   1.000
_cell.length_b   1.000
_cell.length_c   1.000
_cell.angle_alpha   90.00
_cell.angle_beta   90.00
_cell.angle_gamma   90.00
#
_symmetry.space_group_name_H-M   'P 1'
#
loop_
_entity.id
_entity.type
_entity.pdbx_description
1 polymer ?
#
loop_
_entity_poly.entity_id
_entity_poly.type
_entity_poly.pdbx_seq_one_letter_code
_entity_poly.pdbx_strand_id
1 'polypeptide(L)'
;MKLSRKGEYALRALICLGLGEAYGLERLQVAEIAASDHIPEKFLEQIMNDLRDGGFVKGLRGRKGGYRLARAATEISLGQVIRHIEGPLAPVACASHTAYERCSCPDEANCGLRMLMLDVRNAISDILDRHTLGSVVLVAKRKLEASGRRPAFITGAPNFSNSAQGRQTDGLLANLLPDYFI
;
A
#
# COMPACT_ATOMS: atom_id res chain seq x y z
N MET A 1 11.94 9.65 -2.23
CA MET A 1 11.60 8.25 -2.57
C MET A 1 10.36 8.27 -3.46
N LYS A 2 10.36 7.55 -4.55
CA LYS A 2 9.19 7.37 -5.42
C LYS A 2 8.86 5.87 -5.41
N LEU A 3 7.61 5.50 -5.10
CA LEU A 3 7.17 4.12 -5.22
C LEU A 3 7.26 3.68 -6.69
N SER A 4 7.70 2.45 -6.91
CA SER A 4 7.61 1.82 -8.22
C SER A 4 6.14 1.56 -8.60
N ARG A 5 5.88 1.32 -9.87
CA ARG A 5 4.54 0.85 -10.31
C ARG A 5 4.13 -0.44 -9.62
N LYS A 6 5.11 -1.31 -9.35
CA LYS A 6 4.89 -2.57 -8.64
C LYS A 6 4.42 -2.32 -7.20
N GLY A 7 5.11 -1.44 -6.46
CA GLY A 7 4.74 -1.08 -5.08
C GLY A 7 3.39 -0.36 -5.01
N GLU A 8 3.13 0.58 -5.91
CA GLU A 8 1.83 1.26 -6.02
C GLU A 8 0.70 0.25 -6.22
N TYR A 9 0.83 -0.65 -7.19
CA TYR A 9 -0.21 -1.62 -7.51
C TYR A 9 -0.37 -2.69 -6.42
N ALA A 10 0.71 -3.08 -5.76
CA ALA A 10 0.65 -4.00 -4.62
C ALA A 10 -0.20 -3.42 -3.47
N LEU A 11 0.01 -2.15 -3.11
CA LEU A 11 -0.79 -1.49 -2.08
C LEU A 11 -2.26 -1.36 -2.51
N ARG A 12 -2.52 -0.98 -3.77
CA ARG A 12 -3.88 -0.86 -4.30
C ARG A 12 -4.61 -2.20 -4.29
N ALA A 13 -3.95 -3.29 -4.69
CA ALA A 13 -4.51 -4.63 -4.65
C ALA A 13 -4.86 -5.08 -3.22
N LEU A 14 -3.98 -4.80 -2.25
CA LEU A 14 -4.27 -5.09 -0.84
C LEU A 14 -5.44 -4.26 -0.30
N ILE A 15 -5.53 -2.97 -0.67
CA ILE A 15 -6.68 -2.11 -0.29
C ILE A 15 -7.97 -2.67 -0.90
N CYS A 16 -7.96 -3.10 -2.16
CA CYS A 16 -9.11 -3.78 -2.80
C CYS A 16 -9.55 -5.02 -2.03
N LEU A 17 -8.60 -5.89 -1.65
CA LEU A 17 -8.91 -7.09 -0.87
C LEU A 17 -9.49 -6.73 0.51
N GLY A 18 -8.89 -5.76 1.20
CA GLY A 18 -9.39 -5.30 2.49
C GLY A 18 -10.78 -4.65 2.42
N LEU A 19 -11.05 -3.88 1.36
CA LEU A 19 -12.40 -3.35 1.10
C LEU A 19 -13.37 -4.48 0.79
N GLY A 20 -12.98 -5.46 -0.04
CA GLY A 20 -13.80 -6.64 -0.32
C GLY A 20 -14.22 -7.36 0.97
N GLU A 21 -13.27 -7.65 1.86
CA GLU A 21 -13.53 -8.24 3.17
C GLU A 21 -14.47 -7.35 4.02
N ALA A 22 -14.23 -6.03 4.05
CA ALA A 22 -15.06 -5.07 4.79
C ALA A 22 -16.50 -4.93 4.25
N TYR A 23 -16.75 -5.34 3.00
CA TYR A 23 -18.07 -5.45 2.38
C TYR A 23 -18.62 -6.89 2.35
N GLY A 24 -17.98 -7.83 3.06
CA GLY A 24 -18.46 -9.21 3.23
C GLY A 24 -18.08 -10.17 2.11
N LEU A 25 -17.14 -9.81 1.23
CA LEU A 25 -16.65 -10.73 0.21
C LEU A 25 -15.54 -11.62 0.79
N GLU A 26 -15.66 -12.93 0.58
CA GLU A 26 -14.65 -13.90 1.01
C GLU A 26 -13.32 -13.76 0.24
N ARG A 27 -13.39 -13.32 -1.01
CA ARG A 27 -12.25 -13.22 -1.93
C ARG A 27 -12.57 -12.29 -3.10
N LEU A 28 -11.52 -11.90 -3.82
CA LEU A 28 -11.61 -11.26 -5.14
C LEU A 28 -10.76 -12.01 -6.15
N GLN A 29 -11.21 -12.07 -7.39
CA GLN A 29 -10.41 -12.58 -8.51
C GLN A 29 -9.43 -11.50 -9.00
N VAL A 30 -8.32 -11.92 -9.61
CA VAL A 30 -7.34 -10.96 -10.18
C VAL A 30 -8.00 -10.04 -11.19
N ALA A 31 -8.86 -10.58 -12.05
CA ALA A 31 -9.60 -9.79 -13.04
C ALA A 31 -10.49 -8.71 -12.40
N GLU A 32 -11.14 -9.01 -11.27
CA GLU A 32 -11.99 -8.05 -10.54
C GLU A 32 -11.17 -6.89 -9.97
N ILE A 33 -10.00 -7.20 -9.36
CA ILE A 33 -9.08 -6.19 -8.84
C ILE A 33 -8.50 -5.37 -10.00
N ALA A 34 -8.06 -6.03 -11.07
CA ALA A 34 -7.49 -5.41 -12.25
C ALA A 34 -8.46 -4.41 -12.89
N ALA A 35 -9.71 -4.82 -13.06
CA ALA A 35 -10.76 -3.96 -13.62
C ALA A 35 -11.11 -2.79 -12.68
N SER A 36 -11.22 -3.04 -11.37
CA SER A 36 -11.54 -2.01 -10.38
C SER A 36 -10.52 -0.89 -10.31
N ASP A 37 -9.24 -1.25 -10.39
CA ASP A 37 -8.12 -0.31 -10.21
C ASP A 37 -7.35 0.02 -11.49
N HIS A 38 -7.84 -0.43 -12.65
CA HIS A 38 -7.19 -0.22 -13.96
C HIS A 38 -5.70 -0.66 -13.95
N ILE A 39 -5.45 -1.85 -13.38
CA ILE A 39 -4.12 -2.46 -13.34
C ILE A 39 -4.05 -3.50 -14.45
N PRO A 40 -2.97 -3.57 -15.27
CA PRO A 40 -2.81 -4.65 -16.24
C PRO A 40 -2.81 -6.02 -15.56
N GLU A 41 -3.71 -6.91 -15.97
CA GLU A 41 -3.99 -8.18 -15.29
C GLU A 41 -2.74 -9.06 -15.15
N LYS A 42 -1.98 -9.25 -16.24
CA LYS A 42 -0.74 -10.03 -16.24
C LYS A 42 0.32 -9.50 -15.26
N PHE A 43 0.38 -8.18 -15.10
CA PHE A 43 1.28 -7.57 -14.15
C PHE A 43 0.78 -7.74 -12.72
N LEU A 44 -0.54 -7.64 -12.51
CA LEU A 44 -1.15 -7.88 -11.22
C LEU A 44 -0.97 -9.33 -10.75
N GLU A 45 -1.05 -10.33 -11.64
CA GLU A 45 -0.78 -11.73 -11.30
C GLU A 45 0.61 -11.92 -10.69
N GLN A 46 1.63 -11.27 -11.26
CA GLN A 46 3.00 -11.32 -10.71
C GLN A 46 3.06 -10.68 -9.31
N ILE A 47 2.43 -9.52 -9.15
CA ILE A 47 2.34 -8.83 -7.86
C ILE A 47 1.62 -9.69 -6.81
N MET A 48 0.53 -10.35 -7.19
CA MET A 48 -0.21 -11.22 -6.28
C MET A 48 0.60 -12.45 -5.85
N ASN A 49 1.47 -12.98 -6.72
CA ASN A 49 2.42 -14.01 -6.36
C ASN A 49 3.44 -13.49 -5.33
N ASP A 50 4.05 -12.33 -5.57
CA ASP A 50 4.98 -11.72 -4.62
C ASP A 50 4.32 -11.44 -3.26
N LEU A 51 3.10 -10.92 -3.26
CA LEU A 51 2.32 -10.68 -2.03
C LEU A 51 1.98 -11.98 -1.30
N ARG A 52 1.73 -13.08 -2.02
CA ARG A 52 1.53 -14.41 -1.44
C ARG A 52 2.82 -14.94 -0.81
N ASP A 53 3.93 -14.79 -1.49
CA ASP A 53 5.25 -15.24 -1.02
C ASP A 53 5.69 -14.44 0.21
N GLY A 54 5.27 -13.16 0.32
CA GLY A 54 5.41 -12.32 1.51
C GLY A 54 4.41 -12.61 2.64
N GLY A 55 3.46 -13.55 2.43
CA GLY A 55 2.46 -13.89 3.45
C GLY A 55 1.39 -12.82 3.68
N PHE A 56 1.17 -11.91 2.74
CA PHE A 56 0.13 -10.88 2.84
C PHE A 56 -1.21 -11.35 2.29
N VAL A 57 -1.19 -12.24 1.30
CA VAL A 57 -2.40 -12.80 0.69
C VAL A 57 -2.34 -14.32 0.61
N LYS A 58 -3.51 -14.96 0.51
CA LYS A 58 -3.69 -16.39 0.24
C LYS A 58 -4.47 -16.57 -1.04
N GLY A 59 -3.96 -17.44 -1.93
CA GLY A 59 -4.67 -17.89 -3.12
C GLY A 59 -5.66 -19.00 -2.79
N LEU A 60 -6.85 -18.92 -3.35
CA LEU A 60 -7.88 -19.96 -3.31
C LEU A 60 -7.98 -20.61 -4.68
N ARG A 61 -7.90 -21.95 -4.75
CA ARG A 61 -7.95 -22.72 -5.99
C ARG A 61 -9.37 -23.01 -6.43
N GLY A 62 -9.54 -23.33 -7.72
CA GLY A 62 -10.78 -23.79 -8.31
C GLY A 62 -11.47 -22.76 -9.22
N ARG A 63 -12.60 -23.16 -9.85
CA ARG A 63 -13.35 -22.35 -10.82
C ARG A 63 -13.82 -21.00 -10.23
N LYS A 64 -14.06 -20.96 -8.93
CA LYS A 64 -14.37 -19.74 -8.17
C LYS A 64 -13.15 -19.31 -7.31
N GLY A 65 -11.93 -19.57 -7.76
CA GLY A 65 -10.71 -19.18 -7.08
C GLY A 65 -10.55 -17.66 -6.98
N GLY A 66 -9.46 -17.23 -6.38
CA GLY A 66 -9.15 -15.81 -6.19
C GLY A 66 -8.17 -15.63 -5.04
N TYR A 67 -8.11 -14.41 -4.51
CA TYR A 67 -7.22 -14.06 -3.40
C TYR A 67 -8.01 -13.46 -2.25
N ARG A 68 -7.50 -13.67 -1.04
CA ARG A 68 -7.94 -12.97 0.17
C ARG A 68 -6.75 -12.57 1.01
N LEU A 69 -6.93 -11.74 2.00
CA LEU A 69 -5.88 -11.44 2.96
C LEU A 69 -5.47 -12.71 3.72
N ALA A 70 -4.17 -12.86 3.99
CA ALA A 70 -3.65 -14.03 4.71
C ALA A 70 -3.84 -13.90 6.23
N ARG A 71 -3.96 -12.68 6.72
CA ARG A 71 -4.16 -12.29 8.12
C ARG A 71 -5.03 -11.05 8.18
N ALA A 72 -5.48 -10.67 9.38
CA ALA A 72 -6.32 -9.48 9.56
C ALA A 72 -5.65 -8.22 8.98
N ALA A 73 -6.41 -7.35 8.32
CA ALA A 73 -5.88 -6.11 7.75
C ALA A 73 -5.19 -5.22 8.80
N THR A 74 -5.60 -5.30 10.05
CA THR A 74 -4.98 -4.59 11.19
C THR A 74 -3.60 -5.12 11.58
N GLU A 75 -3.23 -6.32 11.14
CA GLU A 75 -1.93 -6.96 11.39
C GLU A 75 -0.94 -6.77 10.24
N ILE A 76 -1.37 -6.14 9.14
CA ILE A 76 -0.54 -5.88 7.97
C ILE A 76 -0.06 -4.43 8.03
N SER A 77 1.20 -4.23 8.43
CA SER A 77 1.86 -2.92 8.38
C SER A 77 2.18 -2.55 6.92
N LEU A 78 1.94 -1.29 6.54
CA LEU A 78 2.28 -0.79 5.19
C LEU A 78 3.79 -0.80 4.96
N GLY A 79 4.57 -0.54 6.01
CA GLY A 79 6.03 -0.60 5.94
C GLY A 79 6.55 -2.00 5.60
N GLN A 80 5.93 -3.05 6.17
CA GLN A 80 6.27 -4.44 5.82
C GLN A 80 5.99 -4.74 4.35
N VAL A 81 4.84 -4.33 3.83
CA VAL A 81 4.48 -4.52 2.43
C VAL A 81 5.48 -3.83 1.50
N ILE A 82 5.76 -2.55 1.77
CA ILE A 82 6.64 -1.75 0.92
C ILE A 82 8.07 -2.31 0.95
N ARG A 83 8.61 -2.69 2.12
CA ARG A 83 9.93 -3.33 2.21
C ARG A 83 10.01 -4.66 1.47
N HIS A 84 8.93 -5.44 1.48
CA HIS A 84 8.88 -6.71 0.75
C HIS A 84 8.91 -6.50 -0.78
N ILE A 85 8.20 -5.50 -1.28
CA ILE A 85 8.06 -5.26 -2.73
C ILE A 85 9.18 -4.40 -3.31
N GLU A 86 9.59 -3.35 -2.58
CA GLU A 86 10.56 -2.34 -3.04
C GLU A 86 11.98 -2.58 -2.52
N GLY A 87 12.10 -3.36 -1.44
CA GLY A 87 13.34 -3.44 -0.69
C GLY A 87 13.50 -2.32 0.36
N PRO A 88 14.75 -1.97 0.70
CA PRO A 88 15.06 -1.00 1.75
C PRO A 88 14.47 0.38 1.52
N LEU A 89 13.92 1.00 2.57
CA LEU A 89 13.31 2.33 2.51
C LEU A 89 14.32 3.49 2.60
N ALA A 90 15.60 3.23 2.38
CA ALA A 90 16.64 4.23 2.50
C ALA A 90 16.76 5.09 1.22
N PRO A 91 16.80 6.44 1.32
CA PRO A 91 17.01 7.31 0.16
C PRO A 91 18.41 7.17 -0.46
N VAL A 92 19.40 6.78 0.34
CA VAL A 92 20.78 6.48 -0.06
C VAL A 92 21.25 5.21 0.63
N ALA A 93 22.08 4.41 -0.06
CA ALA A 93 22.50 3.09 0.43
C ALA A 93 23.23 3.15 1.77
N CYS A 94 24.07 4.17 2.01
CA CYS A 94 24.79 4.37 3.28
C CYS A 94 23.88 4.73 4.47
N ALA A 95 22.61 5.07 4.24
CA ALA A 95 21.61 5.28 5.29
C ALA A 95 20.69 4.06 5.48
N SER A 96 20.91 2.94 4.76
CA SER A 96 20.11 1.73 4.92
C SER A 96 20.49 0.94 6.18
N HIS A 97 19.49 0.38 6.87
CA HIS A 97 19.72 -0.55 7.98
C HIS A 97 19.90 -2.00 7.51
N THR A 98 19.21 -2.38 6.43
CA THR A 98 19.12 -3.78 6.00
C THR A 98 19.96 -4.08 4.76
N ALA A 99 20.31 -3.06 3.99
CA ALA A 99 21.15 -3.16 2.80
C ALA A 99 22.12 -1.97 2.76
N TYR A 100 22.92 -1.86 3.80
CA TYR A 100 23.96 -0.84 3.87
C TYR A 100 25.03 -1.09 2.82
N GLU A 101 25.36 -0.03 2.08
CA GLU A 101 26.51 0.03 1.20
C GLU A 101 27.30 1.30 1.51
N ARG A 102 28.63 1.17 1.60
CA ARG A 102 29.50 2.29 1.84
C ARG A 102 29.42 3.31 0.71
N CYS A 103 29.30 4.57 1.03
CA CYS A 103 29.33 5.66 0.05
C CYS A 103 30.76 5.99 -0.41
N SER A 104 30.88 6.76 -1.48
CA SER A 104 32.14 7.31 -1.96
C SER A 104 32.61 8.56 -1.20
N CYS A 105 31.90 8.96 -0.14
CA CYS A 105 32.23 10.13 0.65
C CYS A 105 33.59 9.93 1.37
N PRO A 106 34.47 10.95 1.39
CA PRO A 106 35.78 10.83 2.03
C PRO A 106 35.69 10.61 3.55
N ASP A 107 34.66 11.17 4.19
CA ASP A 107 34.36 10.99 5.61
C ASP A 107 32.88 10.69 5.82
N GLU A 108 32.56 9.41 5.91
CA GLU A 108 31.19 8.96 6.12
C GLU A 108 30.68 9.23 7.53
N ALA A 109 31.57 9.17 8.52
CA ALA A 109 31.20 9.33 9.92
C ALA A 109 30.69 10.75 10.24
N ASN A 110 31.29 11.75 9.59
CA ASN A 110 30.94 13.16 9.75
C ASN A 110 30.12 13.74 8.57
N CYS A 111 29.55 12.86 7.74
CA CYS A 111 28.80 13.28 6.55
C CYS A 111 27.41 13.84 6.93
N GLY A 112 27.24 15.16 6.80
CA GLY A 112 25.95 15.84 7.06
C GLY A 112 24.82 15.36 6.16
N LEU A 113 25.12 14.99 4.90
CA LEU A 113 24.12 14.41 4.01
C LEU A 113 23.62 13.07 4.52
N ARG A 114 24.52 12.19 5.00
CA ARG A 114 24.14 10.91 5.59
C ARG A 114 23.26 11.11 6.83
N MET A 115 23.61 12.05 7.70
CA MET A 115 22.81 12.38 8.92
C MET A 115 21.38 12.79 8.51
N LEU A 116 21.24 13.69 7.56
CA LEU A 116 19.93 14.12 7.04
C LEU A 116 19.15 12.95 6.43
N MET A 117 19.81 12.10 5.63
CA MET A 117 19.13 10.95 4.99
C MET A 117 18.74 9.84 5.97
N LEU A 118 19.44 9.74 7.11
CA LEU A 118 19.02 8.89 8.23
C LEU A 118 17.71 9.38 8.86
N ASP A 119 17.58 10.68 9.09
CA ASP A 119 16.35 11.27 9.63
C ASP A 119 15.17 11.11 8.65
N VAL A 120 15.38 11.39 7.37
CA VAL A 120 14.35 11.17 6.33
C VAL A 120 13.92 9.71 6.28
N ARG A 121 14.86 8.77 6.30
CA ARG A 121 14.55 7.33 6.34
C ARG A 121 13.73 6.97 7.58
N ASN A 122 14.13 7.45 8.76
CA ASN A 122 13.44 7.19 10.02
C ASN A 122 12.00 7.70 9.95
N ALA A 123 11.81 8.95 9.54
CA ALA A 123 10.48 9.56 9.39
C ALA A 123 9.58 8.77 8.43
N ILE A 124 10.11 8.33 7.28
CA ILE A 124 9.36 7.48 6.33
C ILE A 124 8.99 6.14 6.97
N SER A 125 9.95 5.48 7.62
CA SER A 125 9.73 4.18 8.27
C SER A 125 8.69 4.29 9.38
N ASP A 126 8.79 5.29 10.25
CA ASP A 126 7.87 5.51 11.36
C ASP A 126 6.43 5.73 10.88
N ILE A 127 6.23 6.52 9.83
CA ILE A 127 4.91 6.73 9.23
C ILE A 127 4.36 5.41 8.67
N LEU A 128 5.14 4.69 7.87
CA LEU A 128 4.69 3.48 7.20
C LEU A 128 4.47 2.31 8.16
N ASP A 129 5.26 2.21 9.23
CA ASP A 129 5.14 1.14 10.23
C ASP A 129 3.98 1.40 11.20
N ARG A 130 3.66 2.66 11.47
CA ARG A 130 2.53 3.06 12.30
C ARG A 130 1.18 2.78 11.63
N HIS A 131 1.11 2.85 10.32
CA HIS A 131 -0.11 2.63 9.58
C HIS A 131 -0.26 1.18 9.13
N THR A 132 -1.43 0.60 9.41
CA THR A 132 -1.82 -0.73 8.95
C THR A 132 -2.73 -0.64 7.73
N LEU A 133 -2.83 -1.73 6.98
CA LEU A 133 -3.81 -1.86 5.91
C LEU A 133 -5.23 -1.61 6.42
N GLY A 134 -5.55 -2.08 7.63
CA GLY A 134 -6.86 -1.86 8.26
C GLY A 134 -7.20 -0.40 8.45
N SER A 135 -6.23 0.44 8.86
CA SER A 135 -6.45 1.89 9.00
C SER A 135 -6.76 2.57 7.67
N VAL A 136 -6.06 2.17 6.60
CA VAL A 136 -6.30 2.69 5.24
C VAL A 136 -7.66 2.25 4.70
N VAL A 137 -7.99 0.97 4.86
CA VAL A 137 -9.28 0.40 4.43
C VAL A 137 -10.45 1.10 5.15
N LEU A 138 -10.31 1.35 6.46
CA LEU A 138 -11.33 2.04 7.24
C LEU A 138 -11.60 3.45 6.70
N VAL A 139 -10.55 4.22 6.43
CA VAL A 139 -10.68 5.58 5.86
C VAL A 139 -11.25 5.52 4.44
N ALA A 140 -10.77 4.62 3.60
CA ALA A 140 -11.26 4.45 2.24
C ALA A 140 -12.76 4.09 2.22
N LYS A 141 -13.18 3.16 3.08
CA LYS A 141 -14.59 2.76 3.22
C LYS A 141 -15.47 3.93 3.64
N ARG A 142 -15.06 4.67 4.69
CA ARG A 142 -15.80 5.87 5.15
C ARG A 142 -15.96 6.92 4.04
N LYS A 143 -14.92 7.20 3.28
CA LYS A 143 -14.97 8.15 2.16
C LYS A 143 -15.89 7.68 1.03
N LEU A 144 -15.89 6.39 0.71
CA LEU A 144 -16.80 5.79 -0.27
C LEU A 144 -18.25 5.93 0.19
N GLU A 145 -18.55 5.55 1.42
CA GLU A 145 -19.90 5.64 2.01
C GLU A 145 -20.40 7.08 2.07
N ALA A 146 -19.57 8.02 2.52
CA ALA A 146 -19.91 9.44 2.55
C ALA A 146 -20.20 10.04 1.18
N SER A 147 -19.57 9.52 0.12
CA SER A 147 -19.82 9.93 -1.27
C SER A 147 -20.95 9.16 -1.97
N GLY A 148 -21.63 8.24 -1.27
CA GLY A 148 -22.65 7.35 -1.83
C GLY A 148 -22.09 6.35 -2.86
N ARG A 149 -20.78 6.13 -2.89
CA ARG A 149 -20.09 5.26 -3.85
C ARG A 149 -19.79 3.88 -3.23
N ARG A 150 -19.67 2.89 -4.09
CA ARG A 150 -19.20 1.55 -3.72
C ARG A 150 -18.09 1.12 -4.68
N PRO A 151 -17.17 0.24 -4.25
CA PRO A 151 -16.16 -0.31 -5.15
C PRO A 151 -16.76 -0.99 -6.37
N ALA A 152 -16.08 -0.93 -7.51
CA ALA A 152 -16.53 -1.52 -8.77
C ALA A 152 -16.78 -3.04 -8.67
N PHE A 153 -15.97 -3.75 -7.90
CA PHE A 153 -16.15 -5.18 -7.66
C PHE A 153 -17.40 -5.54 -6.83
N ILE A 154 -18.07 -4.55 -6.22
CA ILE A 154 -19.37 -4.71 -5.56
C ILE A 154 -20.51 -4.41 -6.53
N THR A 155 -20.37 -3.37 -7.34
CA THR A 155 -21.46 -2.86 -8.20
C THR A 155 -21.46 -3.47 -9.58
N GLY A 156 -20.37 -4.13 -10.00
CA GLY A 156 -20.17 -4.59 -11.37
C GLY A 156 -20.01 -3.45 -12.40
N ALA A 157 -20.05 -2.20 -11.97
CA ALA A 157 -19.91 -1.03 -12.81
C ALA A 157 -18.48 -0.47 -12.73
N PRO A 158 -17.82 -0.11 -13.85
CA PRO A 158 -16.50 0.52 -13.80
C PRO A 158 -16.59 1.85 -13.05
N ASN A 159 -15.66 2.08 -12.13
CA ASN A 159 -15.53 3.33 -11.37
C ASN A 159 -15.01 4.47 -12.27
N PHE A 160 -15.77 4.89 -13.27
CA PHE A 160 -15.45 6.07 -14.06
C PHE A 160 -16.06 7.32 -13.44
N SER A 161 -15.31 7.98 -12.57
CA SER A 161 -15.42 9.42 -12.39
C SER A 161 -14.01 9.97 -12.29
N ASN A 162 -13.44 10.27 -13.43
CA ASN A 162 -12.28 11.14 -13.54
C ASN A 162 -12.74 12.58 -13.32
N SER A 163 -13.39 12.84 -12.19
CA SER A 163 -13.58 14.22 -11.74
C SER A 163 -12.23 14.69 -11.24
N ALA A 164 -11.62 15.59 -11.96
CA ALA A 164 -10.39 16.32 -11.60
C ALA A 164 -10.56 17.21 -10.33
N GLN A 165 -11.51 16.89 -9.49
CA GLN A 165 -11.79 17.50 -8.20
C GLN A 165 -11.07 16.72 -7.11
N GLY A 166 -9.85 17.13 -6.78
CA GLY A 166 -9.19 16.52 -5.61
C GLY A 166 -7.70 16.72 -5.53
N ARG A 167 -7.20 17.94 -5.79
CA ARG A 167 -5.82 18.28 -5.41
C ARG A 167 -5.62 18.59 -3.93
N GLN A 168 -6.68 18.50 -3.15
CA GLN A 168 -6.65 18.76 -1.71
C GLN A 168 -7.35 17.59 -1.00
N THR A 169 -6.65 16.47 -0.91
CA THR A 169 -7.06 15.37 -0.01
C THR A 169 -6.13 15.42 1.18
N ASP A 170 -6.72 15.61 2.35
CA ASP A 170 -6.02 15.45 3.60
C ASP A 170 -5.37 14.06 3.65
N GLY A 171 -4.16 13.99 4.19
CA GLY A 171 -3.45 12.73 4.36
C GLY A 171 -4.20 11.78 5.28
N LEU A 172 -3.74 10.52 5.34
CA LEU A 172 -4.35 9.50 6.19
C LEU A 172 -4.39 9.93 7.66
N LEU A 173 -3.35 10.59 8.15
CA LEU A 173 -3.29 11.12 9.53
C LEU A 173 -4.41 12.10 9.83
N ALA A 174 -4.68 13.06 8.96
CA ALA A 174 -5.77 14.03 9.12
C ALA A 174 -7.17 13.37 9.14
N ASN A 175 -7.32 12.21 8.46
CA ASN A 175 -8.59 11.48 8.45
C ASN A 175 -8.78 10.53 9.64
N LEU A 176 -7.69 10.14 10.31
CA LEU A 176 -7.71 9.27 11.49
C LEU A 176 -7.73 10.06 12.79
N LEU A 177 -7.10 11.23 12.79
CA LEU A 177 -6.92 12.10 13.95
C LEU A 177 -7.26 13.54 13.53
N PRO A 178 -8.53 13.96 13.54
CA PRO A 178 -8.96 15.30 13.11
C PRO A 178 -8.28 16.42 13.89
N ASP A 179 -7.79 16.17 15.10
CA ASP A 179 -7.17 17.17 15.99
C ASP A 179 -5.61 17.20 15.92
N TYR A 180 -5.01 16.55 14.92
CA TYR A 180 -3.54 16.41 14.85
C TYR A 180 -2.82 17.60 14.20
N PHE A 181 -3.56 18.55 13.60
CA PHE A 181 -3.02 19.75 12.94
C PHE A 181 -3.51 21.03 13.67
N ILE A 182 -3.11 21.20 14.93
CA ILE A 182 -3.10 22.50 15.60
C ILE A 182 -1.67 22.86 15.99
#